data_25248c837b35c5bcd396d5dc51dd0df9
#
_entry.id   25248c837b35c5bcd396d5dc51dd0df9
#
_cell.length_a   1.000
_cell.length_b   1.000
_cell.length_c   1.000
_cell.angle_alpha   90.00
_cell.angle_beta   90.00
_cell.angle_gamma   90.00
#
_symmetry.space_group_name_H-M   'P 1'
#
loop_
_entity.id
_entity.type
_entity.pdbx_description
1 polymer ?
#
loop_
_entity_poly.entity_id
_entity_poly.type
_entity_poly.pdbx_seq_one_letter_code
_entity_poly.pdbx_strand_id
1 'polypeptide(L)'
;MNFEIIDNLFQVTVLACAVLVAVVHLFRHKDRRCLILALAYACFFMGTLYYVLHLAITGDTPRVFYVAEISWIASWFFFLSLQIMRTEGMKLCVLPVPAVCAGLIAASILIFRFMASYLVSGLFAV
;
A
#
# COMPACT_ATOMS: atom_id res chain seq x y z
N MET A 1 -24.18 7.63 -8.05
CA MET A 1 -22.82 7.64 -7.47
C MET A 1 -22.56 6.26 -6.91
N ASN A 2 -21.54 5.60 -7.39
CA ASN A 2 -21.28 4.22 -7.03
C ASN A 2 -20.75 4.12 -5.59
N PHE A 3 -21.25 3.17 -4.82
CA PHE A 3 -20.82 2.90 -3.45
C PHE A 3 -19.30 2.73 -3.33
N GLU A 4 -18.68 2.16 -4.34
CA GLU A 4 -17.23 1.98 -4.46
C GLU A 4 -16.47 3.31 -4.44
N ILE A 5 -16.96 4.35 -5.09
CA ILE A 5 -16.32 5.68 -5.08
C ILE A 5 -16.38 6.29 -3.69
N ILE A 6 -17.49 6.13 -2.99
CA ILE A 6 -17.68 6.66 -1.63
C ILE A 6 -16.72 5.97 -0.65
N ASP A 7 -16.62 4.65 -0.73
CA ASP A 7 -15.73 3.85 0.11
C ASP A 7 -14.26 4.23 -0.12
N ASN A 8 -13.85 4.33 -1.36
CA ASN A 8 -12.49 4.74 -1.73
C ASN A 8 -12.17 6.18 -1.31
N LEU A 9 -13.14 7.08 -1.44
CA LEU A 9 -12.97 8.47 -0.99
C LEU A 9 -12.82 8.55 0.53
N PHE A 10 -13.56 7.74 1.27
CA PHE A 10 -13.41 7.62 2.71
C PHE A 10 -12.02 7.11 3.09
N GLN A 11 -11.53 6.06 2.43
CA GLN A 11 -10.17 5.55 2.64
C GLN A 11 -9.10 6.61 2.38
N VAL A 12 -9.20 7.36 1.29
CA VAL A 12 -8.26 8.46 0.98
C VAL A 12 -8.27 9.52 2.08
N THR A 13 -9.44 9.88 2.58
CA THR A 13 -9.56 10.88 3.65
C THR A 13 -8.90 10.40 4.94
N VAL A 14 -9.15 9.17 5.35
CA VAL A 14 -8.53 8.57 6.54
C VAL A 14 -7.02 8.48 6.39
N LEU A 15 -6.53 8.05 5.22
CA LEU A 15 -5.09 7.98 4.95
C LEU A 15 -4.43 9.35 4.92
N ALA A 16 -5.09 10.36 4.37
CA ALA A 16 -4.60 11.75 4.41
C ALA A 16 -4.42 12.23 5.85
N CYS A 17 -5.40 11.98 6.72
CA CYS A 17 -5.29 12.29 8.14
C CYS A 17 -4.14 11.52 8.81
N ALA A 18 -3.97 10.24 8.50
CA ALA A 18 -2.89 9.43 9.04
C ALA A 18 -1.51 9.95 8.62
N VAL A 19 -1.35 10.34 7.35
CA VAL A 19 -0.11 10.97 6.84
C VAL A 19 0.19 12.28 7.56
N LEU A 20 -0.81 13.14 7.70
CA LEU A 20 -0.65 14.42 8.41
C LEU A 20 -0.21 14.22 9.87
N VAL A 21 -0.86 13.31 10.59
CA VAL A 21 -0.50 12.98 11.98
C VAL A 21 0.93 12.42 12.05
N ALA A 22 1.30 11.52 11.14
CA ALA A 22 2.63 10.94 11.11
C ALA A 22 3.71 11.98 10.81
N VAL A 23 3.45 12.91 9.88
CA VAL A 23 4.36 14.01 9.54
C VAL A 23 4.52 14.98 10.71
N VAL A 24 3.42 15.38 11.37
CA VAL A 24 3.48 16.23 12.56
C VAL A 24 4.29 15.56 13.68
N HIS A 25 4.08 14.27 13.87
CA HIS A 25 4.82 13.49 14.87
C HIS A 25 6.31 13.42 14.55
N LEU A 26 6.65 13.24 13.25
CA LEU A 26 8.02 13.27 12.75
C LEU A 26 8.72 14.59 13.06
N PHE A 27 8.06 15.73 12.79
CA PHE A 27 8.64 17.05 13.08
C PHE A 27 8.84 17.30 14.58
N ARG A 28 7.99 16.73 15.42
CA ARG A 28 8.09 16.85 16.87
C ARG A 28 9.21 16.01 17.47
N HIS A 29 9.35 14.78 17.06
CA HIS A 29 10.24 13.82 17.71
C HIS A 29 11.54 13.57 16.94
N LYS A 30 11.60 13.90 15.65
CA LYS A 30 12.78 13.72 14.76
C LYS A 30 13.39 12.30 14.83
N ASP A 31 12.54 11.30 15.05
CA ASP A 31 12.95 9.90 15.15
C ASP A 31 12.86 9.22 13.79
N ARG A 32 13.85 8.36 13.49
CA ARG A 32 13.87 7.55 12.26
C ARG A 32 12.64 6.65 12.12
N ARG A 33 12.11 6.16 13.24
CA ARG A 33 10.88 5.34 13.26
C ARG A 33 9.68 6.12 12.75
N CYS A 34 9.55 7.36 13.17
CA CYS A 34 8.47 8.24 12.70
C CYS A 34 8.60 8.57 11.22
N LEU A 35 9.84 8.71 10.71
CA LEU A 35 10.09 8.91 9.28
C LEU A 35 9.64 7.70 8.45
N ILE A 36 10.01 6.50 8.86
CA ILE A 36 9.63 5.27 8.16
C ILE A 36 8.11 5.08 8.18
N LEU A 37 7.47 5.38 9.32
CA LEU A 37 6.01 5.32 9.45
C LEU A 37 5.32 6.33 8.53
N ALA A 38 5.81 7.56 8.47
CA ALA A 38 5.30 8.60 7.58
C ALA A 38 5.44 8.21 6.10
N LEU A 39 6.58 7.63 5.72
CA LEU A 39 6.82 7.12 4.36
C LEU A 39 5.88 5.96 4.02
N ALA A 40 5.65 5.03 4.96
CA ALA A 40 4.72 3.93 4.76
C ALA A 40 3.30 4.43 4.46
N TYR A 41 2.78 5.35 5.28
CA TYR A 41 1.46 5.94 5.04
C TYR A 41 1.40 6.78 3.78
N ALA A 42 2.46 7.54 3.46
CA ALA A 42 2.53 8.34 2.25
C ALA A 42 2.48 7.46 0.99
N CYS A 43 3.23 6.36 0.96
CA CYS A 43 3.20 5.41 -0.16
C CYS A 43 1.81 4.78 -0.32
N PHE A 44 1.19 4.37 0.77
CA PHE A 44 -0.15 3.79 0.74
C PHE A 44 -1.19 4.82 0.25
N PHE A 45 -1.10 6.04 0.75
CA PHE A 45 -1.96 7.15 0.33
C PHE A 45 -1.82 7.45 -1.16
N MET A 46 -0.60 7.52 -1.68
CA MET A 46 -0.36 7.79 -3.10
C MET A 46 -0.95 6.70 -4.00
N GLY A 47 -0.82 5.44 -3.62
CA GLY A 47 -1.41 4.33 -4.35
C GLY A 47 -2.94 4.40 -4.39
N THR A 48 -3.56 4.65 -3.24
CA THR A 48 -5.01 4.76 -3.12
C THR A 48 -5.55 6.01 -3.83
N LEU A 49 -4.84 7.14 -3.72
CA LEU A 49 -5.18 8.37 -4.42
C LEU A 49 -5.16 8.18 -5.93
N TYR A 50 -4.12 7.54 -6.47
CA TYR A 50 -4.02 7.22 -7.89
C TYR A 50 -5.22 6.38 -8.35
N TYR A 51 -5.57 5.36 -7.58
CA TYR A 51 -6.71 4.50 -7.88
C TYR A 51 -8.02 5.29 -7.94
N VAL A 52 -8.29 6.11 -6.94
CA VAL A 52 -9.51 6.93 -6.86
C VAL A 52 -9.58 7.95 -7.98
N LEU A 53 -8.48 8.64 -8.29
CA LEU A 53 -8.43 9.59 -9.39
C LEU A 53 -8.67 8.92 -10.73
N HIS A 54 -8.08 7.77 -10.97
CA HIS A 54 -8.29 7.01 -12.20
C HIS A 54 -9.75 6.59 -12.34
N LEU A 55 -10.35 6.06 -11.27
CA LEU A 55 -11.76 5.67 -11.26
C LEU A 55 -12.69 6.88 -11.46
N ALA A 56 -12.38 8.04 -10.89
CA ALA A 56 -13.17 9.26 -11.04
C ALA A 56 -13.10 9.86 -12.45
N ILE A 57 -11.94 9.77 -13.11
CA ILE A 57 -11.73 10.34 -14.44
C ILE A 57 -12.26 9.42 -15.54
N THR A 58 -11.97 8.14 -15.47
CA THR A 58 -12.29 7.17 -16.53
C THR A 58 -13.60 6.42 -16.30
N GLY A 59 -14.09 6.39 -15.05
CA GLY A 59 -15.26 5.60 -14.66
C GLY A 59 -15.01 4.09 -14.58
N ASP A 60 -13.84 3.64 -15.03
CA ASP A 60 -13.45 2.23 -15.03
C ASP A 60 -12.30 1.98 -14.05
N THR A 61 -12.25 0.77 -13.51
CA THR A 61 -11.09 0.33 -12.73
C THR A 61 -9.85 0.26 -13.64
N PRO A 62 -8.70 0.76 -13.18
CA PRO A 62 -7.49 0.69 -14.00
C PRO A 62 -7.15 -0.77 -14.32
N ARG A 63 -7.02 -1.08 -15.60
CA ARG A 63 -6.72 -2.43 -16.08
C ARG A 63 -5.32 -2.90 -15.70
N VAL A 64 -4.43 -1.95 -15.49
CA VAL A 64 -3.05 -2.18 -15.12
C VAL A 64 -2.73 -1.30 -13.92
N PHE A 65 -2.56 -1.92 -12.78
CA PHE A 65 -2.40 -1.26 -11.47
C PHE A 65 -0.94 -0.93 -11.11
N TYR A 66 -0.04 -0.87 -12.06
CA TYR A 66 1.39 -0.79 -11.77
C TYR A 66 1.77 0.24 -10.72
N VAL A 67 1.25 1.46 -10.82
CA VAL A 67 1.62 2.55 -9.91
C VAL A 67 1.04 2.33 -8.52
N ALA A 68 -0.23 1.99 -8.43
CA ALA A 68 -0.90 1.74 -7.16
C ALA A 68 -0.30 0.52 -6.44
N GLU A 69 -0.08 -0.56 -7.16
CA GLU A 69 0.48 -1.80 -6.61
C GLU A 69 1.91 -1.64 -6.13
N ILE A 70 2.76 -0.96 -6.90
CA ILE A 70 4.13 -0.64 -6.50
C ILE A 70 4.13 0.21 -5.23
N SER A 71 3.25 1.20 -5.15
CA SER A 71 3.13 2.06 -3.96
C SER A 71 2.66 1.28 -2.74
N TRP A 72 1.71 0.37 -2.90
CA TRP A 72 1.25 -0.50 -1.80
C TRP A 72 2.32 -1.49 -1.36
N ILE A 73 3.05 -2.09 -2.28
CA ILE A 73 4.18 -2.97 -1.95
C ILE A 73 5.27 -2.19 -1.21
N ALA A 74 5.62 -0.99 -1.67
CA ALA A 74 6.58 -0.13 -1.00
C ALA A 74 6.13 0.21 0.43
N SER A 75 4.85 0.50 0.64
CA SER A 75 4.28 0.70 1.97
C SER A 75 4.50 -0.51 2.89
N TRP A 76 4.26 -1.71 2.40
CA TRP A 76 4.50 -2.94 3.16
C TRP A 76 5.96 -3.13 3.54
N PHE A 77 6.90 -2.81 2.66
CA PHE A 77 8.32 -2.84 2.98
C PHE A 77 8.70 -1.84 4.08
N PHE A 78 8.12 -0.64 4.06
CA PHE A 78 8.32 0.32 5.14
C PHE A 78 7.76 -0.16 6.48
N PHE A 79 6.55 -0.75 6.48
CA PHE A 79 5.99 -1.33 7.70
C PHE A 79 6.84 -2.51 8.22
N LEU A 80 7.35 -3.35 7.34
CA LEU A 80 8.25 -4.44 7.70
C LEU A 80 9.54 -3.90 8.32
N SER A 81 10.14 -2.88 7.71
CA SER A 81 11.35 -2.22 8.23
C SER A 81 11.10 -1.63 9.61
N LEU A 82 9.94 -1.03 9.83
CA LEU A 82 9.55 -0.49 11.13
C LEU A 82 9.41 -1.60 12.18
N GLN A 83 8.83 -2.73 11.82
CA GLN A 83 8.73 -3.89 12.71
C GLN A 83 10.10 -4.44 13.08
N ILE A 84 11.01 -4.57 12.12
CA ILE A 84 12.38 -5.02 12.37
C ILE A 84 13.09 -4.06 13.34
N MET A 85 12.97 -2.76 13.13
CA MET A 85 13.56 -1.77 14.04
C MET A 85 12.96 -1.81 15.45
N ARG A 86 11.68 -2.14 15.56
CA ARG A 86 11.01 -2.28 16.86
C ARG A 86 11.46 -3.52 17.62
N THR A 87 11.88 -4.57 16.92
CA THR A 87 12.25 -5.87 17.48
C THR A 87 13.74 -6.04 17.78
N GLU A 88 14.57 -5.02 17.55
CA GLU A 88 16.01 -5.09 17.86
C GLU A 88 16.31 -5.37 19.35
N GLY A 89 15.31 -5.30 20.24
CA GLY A 89 15.41 -5.72 21.64
C GLY A 89 14.76 -7.06 21.98
N MET A 90 14.09 -7.72 21.03
CA MET A 90 13.39 -8.99 21.25
C MET A 90 14.02 -10.10 20.39
N LYS A 91 14.05 -11.33 20.96
CA LYS A 91 14.60 -12.50 20.26
C LYS A 91 14.03 -12.64 18.84
N LEU A 92 14.91 -12.65 17.88
CA LEU A 92 14.72 -12.52 16.44
C LEU A 92 13.80 -13.59 15.79
N CYS A 93 13.32 -14.57 16.54
CA CYS A 93 12.72 -15.77 15.96
C CYS A 93 11.21 -15.70 15.69
N VAL A 94 10.45 -14.77 16.28
CA VAL A 94 8.98 -14.92 16.30
C VAL A 94 8.23 -13.85 15.49
N LEU A 95 8.81 -12.67 15.30
CA LEU A 95 8.08 -11.54 14.69
C LEU A 95 8.29 -11.29 13.19
N PRO A 96 9.47 -11.54 12.57
CA PRO A 96 9.63 -11.31 11.14
C PRO A 96 8.91 -12.35 10.28
N VAL A 97 8.67 -13.56 10.79
CA VAL A 97 8.04 -14.65 10.02
C VAL A 97 6.63 -14.32 9.54
N PRO A 98 5.69 -13.87 10.40
CA PRO A 98 4.34 -13.55 9.92
C PRO A 98 4.31 -12.34 8.96
N ALA A 99 5.19 -11.35 9.14
CA ALA A 99 5.27 -10.20 8.26
C ALA A 99 5.84 -10.57 6.89
N VAL A 100 6.87 -11.41 6.84
CA VAL A 100 7.43 -11.95 5.59
C VAL A 100 6.41 -12.84 4.90
N CYS A 101 5.71 -13.71 5.63
CA CYS A 101 4.64 -14.54 5.07
C CYS A 101 3.50 -13.69 4.49
N ALA A 102 3.06 -12.66 5.20
CA ALA A 102 2.04 -11.74 4.70
C ALA A 102 2.50 -11.00 3.43
N GLY A 103 3.75 -10.55 3.39
CA GLY A 103 4.36 -9.94 2.21
C GLY A 103 4.44 -10.89 1.01
N LEU A 104 4.84 -12.14 1.25
CA LEU A 104 4.90 -13.17 0.21
C LEU A 104 3.51 -13.53 -0.31
N ILE A 105 2.52 -13.65 0.57
CA ILE A 105 1.13 -13.91 0.18
C ILE A 105 0.60 -12.74 -0.66
N ALA A 106 0.81 -11.50 -0.22
CA ALA A 106 0.39 -10.32 -0.97
C ALA A 106 1.06 -10.27 -2.35
N ALA A 107 2.37 -10.50 -2.43
CA ALA A 107 3.11 -10.55 -3.69
C ALA A 107 2.60 -11.67 -4.61
N SER A 108 2.30 -12.84 -4.05
CA SER A 108 1.74 -13.98 -4.81
C SER A 108 0.36 -13.65 -5.39
N ILE A 109 -0.50 -13.01 -4.61
CA ILE A 109 -1.83 -12.56 -5.07
C ILE A 109 -1.68 -11.53 -6.20
N LEU A 110 -0.77 -10.57 -6.06
CA LEU A 110 -0.51 -9.57 -7.10
C LEU A 110 0.02 -10.19 -8.39
N ILE A 111 0.98 -11.10 -8.29
CA ILE A 111 1.51 -11.84 -9.44
C ILE A 111 0.41 -12.65 -10.11
N PHE A 112 -0.42 -13.34 -9.33
CA PHE A 112 -1.53 -14.12 -9.86
C PHE A 112 -2.55 -13.24 -10.60
N ARG A 113 -2.93 -12.10 -10.01
CA ARG A 113 -3.84 -11.13 -10.65
C ARG A 113 -3.24 -10.56 -11.93
N PHE A 114 -1.95 -10.26 -11.92
CA PHE A 114 -1.23 -9.77 -13.09
C PHE A 114 -1.23 -10.81 -14.22
N MET A 115 -0.89 -12.07 -13.91
CA MET A 115 -0.90 -13.16 -14.88
C MET A 115 -2.32 -13.44 -15.42
N ALA A 116 -3.33 -13.40 -14.55
CA ALA A 116 -4.73 -13.55 -14.96
C ALA A 116 -5.18 -12.42 -15.89
N SER A 117 -4.78 -11.18 -15.62
CA SER A 117 -5.07 -10.02 -16.48
C SER A 117 -4.42 -10.17 -17.85
N TYR A 118 -3.18 -10.64 -17.92
CA TYR A 118 -2.48 -10.89 -19.17
C TYR A 118 -3.13 -12.01 -19.98
N LEU A 119 -3.50 -13.11 -19.33
CA LEU A 119 -4.20 -14.23 -19.97
C LEU A 119 -5.54 -13.80 -20.55
N VAL A 120 -6.32 -13.05 -19.80
CA VAL A 120 -7.62 -12.53 -20.26
C VAL A 120 -7.43 -11.56 -21.42
N SER A 121 -6.48 -10.64 -21.34
CA SER A 121 -6.16 -9.71 -22.44
C SER A 121 -5.66 -10.44 -23.69
N GLY A 122 -4.84 -11.47 -23.53
CA GLY A 122 -4.37 -12.31 -24.62
C GLY A 122 -5.48 -13.11 -25.29
N LEU A 123 -6.46 -13.60 -24.52
CA LEU A 123 -7.61 -14.33 -25.05
C LEU A 123 -8.57 -13.45 -25.85
N PHE A 124 -8.73 -12.18 -25.45
CA PHE A 124 -9.61 -11.22 -26.14
C PHE A 124 -8.92 -10.45 -27.28
N ALA A 125 -7.58 -10.52 -27.38
CA ALA A 125 -6.82 -9.90 -28.47
C ALA A 125 -6.76 -10.76 -29.75
N VAL A 126 -7.27 -11.97 -29.70
CA VAL A 126 -7.44 -12.89 -30.83
C VAL A 126 -8.91 -12.89 -31.27
#